data_a77f3a6a4c93a0c8edac0af9f1e34b8c
#
_entry.id   a77f3a6a4c93a0c8edac0af9f1e34b8c
#
_cell.length_a   1.000
_cell.length_b   1.000
_cell.length_c   1.000
_cell.angle_alpha   90.00
_cell.angle_beta   90.00
_cell.angle_gamma   90.00
#
_symmetry.space_group_name_H-M   'P 1'
#
loop_
_entity.id
_entity.type
_entity.pdbx_description
1 polymer ?
#
loop_
_entity_poly.entity_id
_entity_poly.type
_entity_poly.pdbx_seq_one_letter_code
_entity_poly.pdbx_strand_id
1 'polypeptide(L)'
;MMKKFVPYYSLTVALMLLSGTASLMSQSKGLKTITENELRYHLEFLGAREFRGRETPSHELEIATLYIGNWAKYAGLKPLLKDGSFYQEVPLKVTAVSQANTKIRVLNKGNENVFYFGKSFGGNFTSDGSFSGIVVFAGSGSVEETGNTDLRNKIVVIVDEQKPSAGKISPLLTSRMSERVTRFRDRGASAVFSIVSPEKEKRISTAAGFYDYIPTGRLGTMFDSQKTQFSGTSAEPSQQVRPQLPFAFAEIDHELASRLLGVTKNEINDFFSEVRAGRNLPLKEYPDLVARLEVEIETYQSTSRNVVAFVEGSDPELKNEYVVICGHHDGRGIDDGEIIPAADDNGTAAVALMEIGQALLNERPKRSVILAWVTGEEQGMNGSHYFINNCPVPVEKISACLDMDMLGRNNPDSLFLVGSDLLSSELDGAIRKVNKNYGLNMGFDYRYSNLTHPQRVYFRSDHYPFIRFGIPSVWFFCGFTDDYHTYRDAVENIDYKKFLKATKLVYLSAMEIGNMKNLLKLDVNPAVTSRGPQNLKETSLFMAK
;
A
#
# COMPACT_ATOMS: atom_id res chain seq x y z
N MET A 1 66.59 -19.07 -27.56
CA MET A 1 66.07 -18.14 -26.53
C MET A 1 65.05 -17.22 -27.15
N MET A 2 63.78 -17.54 -27.12
CA MET A 2 62.70 -16.65 -27.59
C MET A 2 62.02 -16.02 -26.37
N LYS A 3 62.14 -14.72 -26.19
CA LYS A 3 61.41 -13.94 -25.19
C LYS A 3 59.97 -13.74 -25.65
N LYS A 4 58.99 -14.22 -24.87
CA LYS A 4 57.58 -13.96 -25.08
C LYS A 4 57.26 -12.54 -24.69
N PHE A 5 56.80 -11.72 -25.65
CA PHE A 5 56.16 -10.44 -25.39
C PHE A 5 54.72 -10.68 -24.90
N VAL A 6 54.40 -10.23 -23.72
CA VAL A 6 53.04 -10.18 -23.19
C VAL A 6 52.47 -8.80 -23.55
N PRO A 7 51.28 -8.69 -24.16
CA PRO A 7 50.80 -7.37 -24.54
C PRO A 7 50.22 -6.61 -23.33
N TYR A 8 50.82 -5.50 -23.00
CA TYR A 8 50.40 -4.55 -21.95
C TYR A 8 49.09 -3.78 -22.28
N TYR A 9 48.44 -4.08 -23.41
CA TYR A 9 47.26 -3.32 -23.87
C TYR A 9 45.95 -3.65 -23.13
N SER A 10 45.79 -4.81 -22.47
CA SER A 10 44.57 -5.18 -21.79
C SER A 10 44.38 -4.57 -20.40
N LEU A 11 45.49 -4.20 -19.74
CA LEU A 11 45.44 -3.61 -18.39
C LEU A 11 45.11 -2.10 -18.44
N THR A 12 45.55 -1.40 -19.50
CA THR A 12 45.31 0.03 -19.67
C THR A 12 43.84 0.36 -20.02
N VAL A 13 43.17 -0.49 -20.79
CA VAL A 13 41.77 -0.30 -21.17
C VAL A 13 40.85 -0.55 -19.96
N ALA A 14 41.15 -1.54 -19.12
CA ALA A 14 40.38 -1.82 -17.89
C ALA A 14 40.56 -0.69 -16.85
N LEU A 15 41.78 -0.11 -16.72
CA LEU A 15 41.97 1.04 -15.83
C LEU A 15 41.31 2.32 -16.38
N MET A 16 41.22 2.55 -17.69
CA MET A 16 40.50 3.68 -18.25
C MET A 16 38.98 3.57 -18.09
N LEU A 17 38.41 2.38 -18.13
CA LEU A 17 36.97 2.18 -17.89
C LEU A 17 36.62 2.37 -16.40
N LEU A 18 37.46 1.92 -15.47
CA LEU A 18 37.29 2.14 -14.04
C LEU A 18 37.51 3.60 -13.63
N SER A 19 38.45 4.31 -14.28
CA SER A 19 38.68 5.75 -14.05
C SER A 19 37.55 6.59 -14.64
N GLY A 20 36.92 6.18 -15.74
CA GLY A 20 35.79 6.88 -16.36
C GLY A 20 34.54 6.90 -15.49
N THR A 21 34.17 5.79 -14.87
CA THR A 21 32.99 5.71 -13.97
C THR A 21 33.21 6.44 -12.65
N ALA A 22 34.40 6.32 -12.06
CA ALA A 22 34.76 7.09 -10.87
C ALA A 22 34.81 8.60 -11.14
N SER A 23 35.20 9.02 -12.37
CA SER A 23 35.19 10.42 -12.78
C SER A 23 33.79 11.00 -12.96
N LEU A 24 32.82 10.23 -13.47
CA LEU A 24 31.42 10.67 -13.62
C LEU A 24 30.73 10.84 -12.25
N MET A 25 30.86 9.90 -11.34
CA MET A 25 30.35 10.03 -9.96
C MET A 25 31.02 11.18 -9.19
N SER A 26 32.29 11.43 -9.46
CA SER A 26 33.05 12.54 -8.84
C SER A 26 32.61 13.92 -9.36
N GLN A 27 32.01 14.02 -10.54
CA GLN A 27 31.64 15.29 -11.17
C GLN A 27 30.22 15.76 -10.85
N SER A 28 29.28 14.86 -10.58
CA SER A 28 27.89 15.24 -10.25
C SER A 28 27.79 15.88 -8.86
N LYS A 29 27.49 17.19 -8.84
CA LYS A 29 27.31 17.95 -7.60
C LYS A 29 26.05 17.50 -6.84
N GLY A 30 24.96 17.23 -7.56
CA GLY A 30 23.72 16.77 -6.98
C GLY A 30 23.85 15.37 -6.37
N LEU A 31 24.49 14.42 -7.07
CA LEU A 31 24.62 13.05 -6.57
C LEU A 31 25.38 12.96 -5.23
N LYS A 32 26.27 13.91 -4.94
CA LYS A 32 27.05 13.95 -3.67
C LYS A 32 26.20 14.34 -2.47
N THR A 33 25.11 15.05 -2.66
CA THR A 33 24.22 15.46 -1.57
C THR A 33 23.34 14.33 -1.06
N ILE A 34 23.07 13.29 -1.88
CA ILE A 34 22.29 12.13 -1.48
C ILE A 34 23.17 11.23 -0.61
N THR A 35 22.95 11.23 0.71
CA THR A 35 23.74 10.48 1.67
C THR A 35 22.90 9.53 2.53
N GLU A 36 23.52 8.49 3.06
CA GLU A 36 22.84 7.55 3.97
C GLU A 36 22.37 8.26 5.24
N ASN A 37 23.15 9.20 5.76
CA ASN A 37 22.83 9.91 6.99
C ASN A 37 21.57 10.79 6.84
N GLU A 38 21.43 11.51 5.72
CA GLU A 38 20.25 12.33 5.45
C GLU A 38 19.00 11.45 5.26
N LEU A 39 19.13 10.36 4.48
CA LEU A 39 18.05 9.39 4.31
C LEU A 39 17.59 8.82 5.66
N ARG A 40 18.55 8.46 6.53
CA ARG A 40 18.27 7.94 7.87
C ARG A 40 17.59 8.99 8.75
N TYR A 41 18.12 10.21 8.79
CA TYR A 41 17.59 11.30 9.59
C TYR A 41 16.10 11.58 9.33
N HIS A 42 15.73 11.68 8.07
CA HIS A 42 14.35 11.92 7.69
C HIS A 42 13.45 10.69 7.90
N LEU A 43 13.98 9.49 7.63
CA LEU A 43 13.18 8.27 7.74
C LEU A 43 12.92 7.89 9.21
N GLU A 44 13.89 8.06 10.11
CA GLU A 44 13.68 7.86 11.54
C GLU A 44 12.60 8.78 12.11
N PHE A 45 12.43 9.98 11.52
CA PHE A 45 11.33 10.87 11.89
C PHE A 45 10.01 10.39 11.28
N LEU A 46 9.91 10.27 9.95
CA LEU A 46 8.65 9.92 9.27
C LEU A 46 8.16 8.50 9.56
N GLY A 47 9.06 7.55 9.81
CA GLY A 47 8.75 6.18 10.18
C GLY A 47 8.58 5.95 11.68
N ALA A 48 8.57 7.02 12.50
CA ALA A 48 8.39 6.90 13.95
C ALA A 48 6.97 6.41 14.29
N ARG A 49 6.87 5.58 15.35
CA ARG A 49 5.58 5.02 15.79
C ARG A 49 4.57 6.07 16.26
N GLU A 50 5.04 7.25 16.63
CA GLU A 50 4.24 8.41 17.01
C GLU A 50 3.34 8.91 15.87
N PHE A 51 3.74 8.67 14.61
CA PHE A 51 2.90 8.93 13.45
C PHE A 51 1.80 7.88 13.21
N ARG A 52 1.69 6.86 14.07
CA ARG A 52 0.65 5.83 14.04
C ARG A 52 0.41 5.26 12.62
N GLY A 53 1.46 5.21 11.79
CA GLY A 53 1.42 4.65 10.43
C GLY A 53 0.80 5.53 9.37
N ARG A 54 0.55 6.82 9.64
CA ARG A 54 0.18 7.85 8.64
C ARG A 54 -0.99 7.49 7.72
N GLU A 55 -2.04 6.86 8.26
CA GLU A 55 -3.20 6.49 7.43
C GLU A 55 -3.90 7.70 6.80
N THR A 56 -4.44 7.53 5.61
CA THR A 56 -5.24 8.56 4.91
C THR A 56 -6.75 8.38 5.17
N PRO A 57 -7.47 9.43 5.61
CA PRO A 57 -6.98 10.67 6.21
C PRO A 57 -6.74 10.50 7.72
N SER A 58 -5.69 11.10 8.24
CA SER A 58 -5.44 11.15 9.68
C SER A 58 -4.73 12.44 10.09
N HIS A 59 -4.77 12.76 11.38
CA HIS A 59 -4.03 13.90 11.93
C HIS A 59 -2.51 13.68 11.81
N GLU A 60 -2.04 12.48 11.99
CA GLU A 60 -0.64 12.09 11.89
C GLU A 60 -0.11 12.24 10.47
N LEU A 61 -0.92 11.88 9.47
CA LEU A 61 -0.57 12.13 8.06
C LEU A 61 -0.49 13.63 7.77
N GLU A 62 -1.40 14.43 8.33
CA GLU A 62 -1.36 15.90 8.19
C GLU A 62 -0.05 16.48 8.75
N ILE A 63 0.44 15.96 9.88
CA ILE A 63 1.75 16.39 10.45
C ILE A 63 2.89 16.02 9.50
N ALA A 64 2.88 14.80 8.95
CA ALA A 64 3.89 14.37 7.96
C ALA A 64 3.83 15.23 6.69
N THR A 65 2.64 15.53 6.19
CA THR A 65 2.40 16.42 5.05
C THR A 65 2.97 17.82 5.28
N LEU A 66 2.72 18.39 6.47
CA LEU A 66 3.27 19.69 6.87
C LEU A 66 4.79 19.67 6.99
N TYR A 67 5.36 18.60 7.52
CA TYR A 67 6.81 18.41 7.60
C TYR A 67 7.44 18.42 6.21
N ILE A 68 6.93 17.63 5.28
CA ILE A 68 7.43 17.53 3.90
C ILE A 68 7.28 18.88 3.18
N GLY A 69 6.12 19.51 3.26
CA GLY A 69 5.86 20.80 2.59
C GLY A 69 6.72 21.93 3.13
N ASN A 70 6.93 22.00 4.45
CA ASN A 70 7.85 22.96 5.05
C ASN A 70 9.30 22.69 4.65
N TRP A 71 9.73 21.43 4.67
CA TRP A 71 11.05 21.06 4.19
C TRP A 71 11.25 21.50 2.73
N ALA A 72 10.30 21.19 1.82
CA ALA A 72 10.36 21.59 0.42
C ALA A 72 10.54 23.11 0.25
N LYS A 73 9.76 23.87 1.00
CA LYS A 73 9.84 25.35 1.03
C LYS A 73 11.21 25.84 1.49
N TYR A 74 11.71 25.36 2.61
CA TYR A 74 12.96 25.84 3.20
C TYR A 74 14.21 25.30 2.48
N ALA A 75 14.13 24.14 1.81
CA ALA A 75 15.16 23.65 0.90
C ALA A 75 15.30 24.52 -0.35
N GLY A 76 14.26 25.30 -0.71
CA GLY A 76 14.27 26.21 -1.87
C GLY A 76 13.61 25.64 -3.12
N LEU A 77 12.81 24.57 -2.97
CA LEU A 77 11.94 24.08 -4.05
C LEU A 77 10.87 25.12 -4.38
N LYS A 78 10.36 25.11 -5.58
CA LYS A 78 9.29 26.01 -6.01
C LYS A 78 7.94 25.32 -5.91
N PRO A 79 6.87 26.04 -5.45
CA PRO A 79 5.51 25.51 -5.53
C PRO A 79 5.06 25.47 -7.01
N LEU A 80 4.38 24.39 -7.38
CA LEU A 80 3.90 24.20 -8.77
C LEU A 80 2.45 24.67 -8.95
N LEU A 81 1.69 24.76 -7.86
CA LEU A 81 0.28 25.13 -7.90
C LEU A 81 0.10 26.63 -8.19
N LYS A 82 -1.00 26.97 -8.88
CA LYS A 82 -1.27 28.35 -9.34
C LYS A 82 -1.45 29.37 -8.20
N ASP A 83 -1.89 28.90 -7.04
CA ASP A 83 -2.05 29.72 -5.83
C ASP A 83 -0.75 29.92 -5.05
N GLY A 84 0.36 29.36 -5.51
CA GLY A 84 1.65 29.38 -4.83
C GLY A 84 1.75 28.45 -3.62
N SER A 85 0.78 27.57 -3.41
CA SER A 85 0.81 26.52 -2.39
C SER A 85 1.67 25.34 -2.81
N PHE A 86 2.23 24.63 -1.83
CA PHE A 86 2.81 23.29 -2.00
C PHE A 86 1.75 22.19 -1.84
N TYR A 87 0.55 22.50 -1.37
CA TYR A 87 -0.46 21.53 -0.97
C TYR A 87 -1.61 21.51 -1.97
N GLN A 88 -1.76 20.36 -2.66
CA GLN A 88 -2.91 20.09 -3.51
C GLN A 88 -3.97 19.36 -2.70
N GLU A 89 -5.07 20.02 -2.41
CA GLU A 89 -6.20 19.43 -1.69
C GLU A 89 -6.82 18.29 -2.51
N VAL A 90 -6.92 17.11 -1.90
CA VAL A 90 -7.52 15.90 -2.47
C VAL A 90 -8.85 15.64 -1.76
N PRO A 91 -10.00 15.95 -2.40
CA PRO A 91 -11.29 15.68 -1.81
C PRO A 91 -11.56 14.17 -1.76
N LEU A 92 -11.96 13.70 -0.60
CA LEU A 92 -12.21 12.30 -0.30
C LEU A 92 -13.67 12.08 0.07
N LYS A 93 -14.22 10.97 -0.37
CA LYS A 93 -15.46 10.42 0.13
C LYS A 93 -15.11 9.25 1.05
N VAL A 94 -15.43 9.37 2.32
CA VAL A 94 -15.20 8.33 3.32
C VAL A 94 -16.50 7.58 3.55
N THR A 95 -16.45 6.26 3.46
CA THR A 95 -17.56 5.37 3.80
C THR A 95 -17.09 4.52 4.97
N ALA A 96 -17.66 4.74 6.14
CA ALA A 96 -17.23 4.13 7.39
C ALA A 96 -18.40 3.49 8.13
N VAL A 97 -18.10 2.57 9.03
CA VAL A 97 -19.08 2.00 9.96
C VAL A 97 -19.41 3.05 11.04
N SER A 98 -20.69 3.37 11.23
CA SER A 98 -21.12 4.28 12.28
C SER A 98 -20.84 3.68 13.67
N GLN A 99 -19.96 4.31 14.45
CA GLN A 99 -19.66 3.88 15.82
C GLN A 99 -20.85 4.03 16.77
N ALA A 100 -21.64 5.07 16.55
CA ALA A 100 -22.76 5.36 17.42
C ALA A 100 -23.93 4.38 17.24
N ASN A 101 -24.12 3.90 16.01
CA ASN A 101 -25.31 3.14 15.63
C ASN A 101 -25.05 1.66 15.36
N THR A 102 -23.81 1.28 15.07
CA THR A 102 -23.43 -0.13 14.91
C THR A 102 -23.22 -0.78 16.27
N LYS A 103 -23.98 -1.84 16.54
CA LYS A 103 -24.02 -2.48 17.88
C LYS A 103 -24.41 -3.95 17.80
N ILE A 104 -23.97 -4.70 18.81
CA ILE A 104 -24.46 -6.05 19.08
C ILE A 104 -25.35 -6.00 20.32
N ARG A 105 -26.56 -6.50 20.16
CA ARG A 105 -27.51 -6.72 21.27
C ARG A 105 -27.51 -8.18 21.64
N VAL A 106 -27.41 -8.47 22.93
CA VAL A 106 -27.45 -9.81 23.48
C VAL A 106 -28.66 -9.90 24.40
N LEU A 107 -29.66 -10.70 23.99
CA LEU A 107 -30.90 -10.91 24.72
C LEU A 107 -30.83 -12.28 25.38
N ASN A 108 -30.99 -12.31 26.71
CA ASN A 108 -31.04 -13.53 27.51
C ASN A 108 -32.17 -13.44 28.54
N LYS A 109 -33.19 -14.28 28.40
CA LYS A 109 -34.34 -14.35 29.35
C LYS A 109 -34.94 -12.99 29.73
N GLY A 110 -35.09 -12.11 28.72
CA GLY A 110 -35.69 -10.79 28.91
C GLY A 110 -34.68 -9.67 29.30
N ASN A 111 -33.46 -10.01 29.62
CA ASN A 111 -32.39 -9.02 29.85
C ASN A 111 -31.66 -8.73 28.56
N GLU A 112 -31.44 -7.44 28.26
CA GLU A 112 -30.68 -6.98 27.10
C GLU A 112 -29.37 -6.34 27.54
N ASN A 113 -28.28 -6.72 26.90
CA ASN A 113 -27.00 -6.05 26.97
C ASN A 113 -26.63 -5.51 25.56
N VAL A 114 -26.06 -4.31 25.50
CA VAL A 114 -25.68 -3.65 24.24
C VAL A 114 -24.19 -3.39 24.22
N PHE A 115 -23.54 -3.78 23.13
CA PHE A 115 -22.11 -3.62 22.90
C PHE A 115 -21.91 -2.80 21.63
N TYR A 116 -20.97 -1.88 21.63
CA TYR A 116 -20.78 -0.93 20.55
C TYR A 116 -19.55 -1.27 19.70
N PHE A 117 -19.67 -1.02 18.40
CA PHE A 117 -18.58 -1.10 17.45
C PHE A 117 -17.41 -0.20 17.88
N GLY A 118 -16.19 -0.68 17.68
CA GLY A 118 -14.99 0.04 18.09
C GLY A 118 -14.65 -0.07 19.57
N LYS A 119 -15.53 -0.65 20.41
CA LYS A 119 -15.27 -0.88 21.85
C LYS A 119 -15.15 -2.35 22.19
N SER A 120 -16.18 -3.12 21.90
CA SER A 120 -16.26 -4.55 22.26
C SER A 120 -16.17 -5.47 21.04
N PHE A 121 -16.31 -4.93 19.85
CA PHE A 121 -16.18 -5.69 18.63
C PHE A 121 -15.76 -4.82 17.44
N GLY A 122 -15.21 -5.48 16.42
CA GLY A 122 -14.83 -4.89 15.16
C GLY A 122 -15.24 -5.76 13.97
N GLY A 123 -15.05 -5.25 12.76
CA GLY A 123 -15.34 -5.99 11.54
C GLY A 123 -15.35 -5.07 10.33
N ASN A 124 -15.12 -5.65 9.16
CA ASN A 124 -15.15 -4.92 7.90
C ASN A 124 -16.55 -5.01 7.30
N PHE A 125 -17.43 -4.07 7.65
CA PHE A 125 -18.79 -4.00 7.12
C PHE A 125 -18.84 -3.02 5.94
N THR A 126 -19.53 -3.43 4.87
CA THR A 126 -19.58 -2.67 3.61
C THR A 126 -20.98 -2.17 3.26
N SER A 127 -21.99 -2.54 4.03
CA SER A 127 -23.39 -2.15 3.86
C SER A 127 -24.15 -2.21 5.17
N ASP A 128 -25.21 -1.44 5.26
CA ASP A 128 -26.17 -1.56 6.33
C ASP A 128 -26.74 -2.98 6.42
N GLY A 129 -27.07 -3.39 7.64
CA GLY A 129 -27.66 -4.71 7.83
C GLY A 129 -28.11 -5.00 9.26
N SER A 130 -28.98 -5.98 9.39
CA SER A 130 -29.38 -6.55 10.68
C SER A 130 -29.31 -8.07 10.59
N PHE A 131 -28.49 -8.65 11.47
CA PHE A 131 -28.18 -10.08 11.48
C PHE A 131 -28.51 -10.62 12.85
N SER A 132 -29.45 -11.54 12.95
CA SER A 132 -29.87 -12.05 14.23
C SER A 132 -30.08 -13.56 14.22
N GLY A 133 -29.96 -14.17 15.39
CA GLY A 133 -30.21 -15.61 15.56
C GLY A 133 -29.87 -16.12 16.94
N ILE A 134 -30.27 -17.36 17.20
CA ILE A 134 -29.84 -18.12 18.35
C ILE A 134 -28.32 -18.31 18.29
N VAL A 135 -27.66 -18.19 19.43
CA VAL A 135 -26.22 -18.33 19.53
C VAL A 135 -25.80 -19.80 19.54
N VAL A 136 -24.80 -20.12 18.72
CA VAL A 136 -24.15 -21.44 18.68
C VAL A 136 -22.65 -21.26 18.84
N PHE A 137 -22.07 -21.81 19.89
CA PHE A 137 -20.61 -21.90 20.01
C PHE A 137 -20.10 -23.11 19.24
N ALA A 138 -19.17 -22.90 18.33
CA ALA A 138 -18.66 -23.90 17.41
C ALA A 138 -17.14 -24.11 17.53
N GLY A 139 -16.58 -23.92 18.72
CA GLY A 139 -15.16 -24.15 19.00
C GLY A 139 -14.22 -23.36 18.12
N SER A 140 -13.26 -24.02 17.49
CA SER A 140 -12.37 -23.41 16.49
C SER A 140 -13.04 -23.25 15.11
N GLY A 141 -14.26 -23.71 14.95
CA GLY A 141 -14.97 -23.76 13.69
C GLY A 141 -14.46 -24.83 12.73
N SER A 142 -13.80 -25.86 13.21
CA SER A 142 -13.35 -26.97 12.39
C SER A 142 -14.52 -27.81 11.87
N VAL A 143 -14.26 -28.61 10.83
CA VAL A 143 -15.29 -29.50 10.27
C VAL A 143 -15.69 -30.57 11.30
N GLU A 144 -14.72 -31.06 12.06
CA GLU A 144 -14.91 -32.08 13.09
C GLU A 144 -15.79 -31.58 14.23
N GLU A 145 -15.68 -30.29 14.62
CA GLU A 145 -16.48 -29.68 15.68
C GLU A 145 -17.89 -29.36 15.22
N THR A 146 -18.07 -28.92 13.99
CA THR A 146 -19.36 -28.45 13.48
C THR A 146 -20.21 -29.55 12.84
N GLY A 147 -19.60 -30.62 12.33
CA GLY A 147 -20.30 -31.73 11.69
C GLY A 147 -21.40 -31.28 10.73
N ASN A 148 -22.59 -31.90 10.86
CA ASN A 148 -23.78 -31.59 10.05
C ASN A 148 -24.80 -30.70 10.78
N THR A 149 -24.42 -30.00 11.85
CA THR A 149 -25.30 -29.11 12.60
C THR A 149 -25.96 -28.08 11.70
N ASP A 150 -27.27 -27.89 11.85
CA ASP A 150 -28.00 -26.86 11.13
C ASP A 150 -27.66 -25.48 11.70
N LEU A 151 -27.06 -24.63 10.83
CA LEU A 151 -26.61 -23.30 11.19
C LEU A 151 -27.50 -22.19 10.60
N ARG A 152 -28.58 -22.55 9.91
CA ARG A 152 -29.45 -21.56 9.26
C ARG A 152 -30.07 -20.61 10.28
N ASN A 153 -29.94 -19.31 9.96
CA ASN A 153 -30.42 -18.21 10.80
C ASN A 153 -29.85 -18.22 12.24
N LYS A 154 -28.62 -18.71 12.42
CA LYS A 154 -27.92 -18.71 13.70
C LYS A 154 -26.74 -17.74 13.70
N ILE A 155 -26.38 -17.27 14.88
CA ILE A 155 -25.13 -16.55 15.14
C ILE A 155 -24.10 -17.57 15.62
N VAL A 156 -23.08 -17.80 14.83
CA VAL A 156 -22.02 -18.77 15.13
C VAL A 156 -20.88 -18.06 15.85
N VAL A 157 -20.52 -18.53 17.04
CA VAL A 157 -19.37 -18.00 17.81
C VAL A 157 -18.22 -19.00 17.71
N ILE A 158 -17.04 -18.52 17.32
CA ILE A 158 -15.82 -19.33 17.24
C ILE A 158 -14.67 -18.64 17.97
N VAL A 159 -13.61 -19.38 18.31
CA VAL A 159 -12.34 -18.80 18.75
C VAL A 159 -11.42 -18.57 17.55
N ASP A 160 -10.69 -17.44 17.54
CA ASP A 160 -9.70 -17.12 16.51
C ASP A 160 -8.40 -17.88 16.75
N GLU A 161 -8.50 -19.20 16.71
CA GLU A 161 -7.36 -20.09 16.87
C GLU A 161 -7.49 -21.28 15.93
N GLN A 162 -6.36 -21.85 15.53
CA GLN A 162 -6.32 -23.03 14.70
C GLN A 162 -5.49 -24.13 15.34
N LYS A 163 -5.92 -25.37 15.15
CA LYS A 163 -5.11 -26.52 15.53
C LYS A 163 -3.78 -26.53 14.78
N PRO A 164 -2.70 -26.98 15.43
CA PRO A 164 -1.43 -27.13 14.76
C PRO A 164 -1.57 -27.98 13.49
N SER A 165 -1.14 -27.48 12.36
CA SER A 165 -1.09 -28.23 11.10
C SER A 165 0.35 -28.68 10.83
N ALA A 166 0.52 -29.90 10.32
CA ALA A 166 1.82 -30.49 9.97
C ALA A 166 2.45 -29.88 8.71
N GLY A 167 2.28 -28.59 8.44
CA GLY A 167 2.82 -27.89 7.27
C GLY A 167 3.25 -26.46 7.60
N LYS A 168 4.19 -25.93 6.80
CA LYS A 168 4.65 -24.55 6.93
C LYS A 168 3.44 -23.59 6.81
N ILE A 169 3.30 -22.71 7.79
CA ILE A 169 2.29 -21.64 7.77
C ILE A 169 2.62 -20.74 6.57
N SER A 170 1.72 -20.71 5.60
CA SER A 170 1.82 -19.75 4.49
C SER A 170 1.41 -18.37 4.98
N PRO A 171 2.02 -17.28 4.49
CA PRO A 171 1.60 -15.90 4.75
C PRO A 171 0.16 -15.58 4.30
N LEU A 172 -0.52 -16.51 3.64
CA LEU A 172 -1.93 -16.45 3.23
C LEU A 172 -2.90 -16.82 4.38
N LEU A 173 -2.61 -16.43 5.63
CA LEU A 173 -3.49 -16.68 6.77
C LEU A 173 -4.89 -16.06 6.60
N THR A 174 -5.00 -14.94 5.89
CA THR A 174 -6.29 -14.35 5.51
C THR A 174 -7.17 -15.32 4.71
N SER A 175 -6.60 -16.24 3.93
CA SER A 175 -7.37 -17.21 3.15
C SER A 175 -8.04 -18.28 4.02
N ARG A 176 -7.41 -18.75 5.09
CA ARG A 176 -7.93 -19.84 5.94
C ARG A 176 -9.06 -19.37 6.87
N MET A 177 -8.98 -18.14 7.41
CA MET A 177 -10.12 -17.55 8.12
C MET A 177 -11.28 -17.34 7.15
N SER A 178 -11.01 -16.81 5.97
CA SER A 178 -11.98 -16.65 4.88
C SER A 178 -12.69 -17.98 4.53
N GLU A 179 -11.96 -19.10 4.45
CA GLU A 179 -12.55 -20.41 4.18
C GLU A 179 -13.47 -20.91 5.30
N ARG A 180 -13.09 -20.73 6.58
CA ARG A 180 -13.94 -21.08 7.74
C ARG A 180 -15.23 -20.25 7.71
N VAL A 181 -15.11 -18.96 7.58
CA VAL A 181 -16.23 -18.01 7.54
C VAL A 181 -17.15 -18.29 6.35
N THR A 182 -16.58 -18.57 5.18
CA THR A 182 -17.32 -18.92 3.96
C THR A 182 -18.17 -20.19 4.17
N ARG A 183 -17.63 -21.22 4.83
CA ARG A 183 -18.39 -22.45 5.12
C ARG A 183 -19.63 -22.17 6.00
N PHE A 184 -19.52 -21.30 7.00
CA PHE A 184 -20.65 -20.94 7.83
C PHE A 184 -21.71 -20.15 7.06
N ARG A 185 -21.28 -19.20 6.24
CA ARG A 185 -22.17 -18.49 5.32
C ARG A 185 -22.91 -19.44 4.39
N ASP A 186 -22.20 -20.37 3.77
CA ASP A 186 -22.78 -21.31 2.80
C ASP A 186 -23.74 -22.33 3.47
N ARG A 187 -23.64 -22.50 4.80
CA ARG A 187 -24.57 -23.27 5.62
C ARG A 187 -25.71 -22.41 6.19
N GLY A 188 -25.83 -21.15 5.76
CA GLY A 188 -26.95 -20.27 6.08
C GLY A 188 -26.87 -19.58 7.44
N ALA A 189 -25.69 -19.52 8.08
CA ALA A 189 -25.50 -18.71 9.28
C ALA A 189 -25.80 -17.23 9.00
N SER A 190 -26.44 -16.54 9.94
CA SER A 190 -26.70 -15.09 9.83
C SER A 190 -25.42 -14.29 10.01
N ALA A 191 -24.59 -14.68 10.98
CA ALA A 191 -23.27 -14.06 11.17
C ALA A 191 -22.31 -15.04 11.87
N VAL A 192 -21.02 -14.71 11.80
CA VAL A 192 -19.96 -15.33 12.60
C VAL A 192 -19.35 -14.29 13.51
N PHE A 193 -19.26 -14.59 14.79
CA PHE A 193 -18.51 -13.81 15.78
C PHE A 193 -17.26 -14.60 16.17
N SER A 194 -16.09 -14.03 15.89
CA SER A 194 -14.79 -14.63 16.17
C SER A 194 -14.20 -14.00 17.43
N ILE A 195 -14.03 -14.79 18.49
CA ILE A 195 -13.39 -14.35 19.72
C ILE A 195 -11.90 -14.13 19.40
N VAL A 196 -11.40 -12.92 19.63
CA VAL A 196 -9.98 -12.60 19.39
C VAL A 196 -9.06 -13.35 20.34
N SER A 197 -7.84 -13.66 19.90
CA SER A 197 -6.86 -14.32 20.76
C SER A 197 -6.48 -13.46 21.98
N PRO A 198 -6.05 -14.05 23.10
CA PRO A 198 -5.64 -13.30 24.29
C PRO A 198 -4.51 -12.30 24.01
N GLU A 199 -3.60 -12.63 23.09
CA GLU A 199 -2.51 -11.77 22.67
C GLU A 199 -3.04 -10.55 21.91
N LYS A 200 -4.01 -10.77 21.01
CA LYS A 200 -4.66 -9.69 20.25
C LYS A 200 -5.50 -8.80 21.18
N GLU A 201 -6.28 -9.37 22.09
CA GLU A 201 -7.06 -8.59 23.08
C GLU A 201 -6.14 -7.68 23.91
N LYS A 202 -5.00 -8.20 24.37
CA LYS A 202 -4.02 -7.40 25.11
C LYS A 202 -3.47 -6.23 24.28
N ARG A 203 -3.15 -6.45 23.01
CA ARG A 203 -2.66 -5.39 22.12
C ARG A 203 -3.70 -4.31 21.89
N ILE A 204 -4.94 -4.71 21.61
CA ILE A 204 -6.07 -3.82 21.40
C ILE A 204 -6.29 -2.95 22.65
N SER A 205 -6.27 -3.53 23.85
CA SER A 205 -6.47 -2.80 25.10
C SER A 205 -5.33 -1.82 25.41
N THR A 206 -4.08 -2.13 25.02
CA THR A 206 -2.94 -1.24 25.22
C THR A 206 -2.84 -0.15 24.16
N ALA A 207 -3.40 -0.36 22.98
CA ALA A 207 -3.49 0.64 21.91
C ALA A 207 -4.69 1.59 22.05
N ALA A 208 -5.35 1.62 23.22
CA ALA A 208 -6.52 2.45 23.55
C ALA A 208 -7.86 2.01 22.91
N GLY A 209 -8.10 0.71 22.87
CA GLY A 209 -9.42 0.16 22.56
C GLY A 209 -9.48 -0.60 21.23
N PHE A 210 -10.57 -1.32 21.08
CA PHE A 210 -10.95 -2.00 19.86
C PHE A 210 -11.23 -0.93 18.81
N TYR A 211 -10.25 -0.54 18.00
CA TYR A 211 -10.39 0.54 17.03
C TYR A 211 -10.67 1.93 17.63
N ASP A 212 -9.89 2.41 18.59
CA ASP A 212 -9.83 3.83 18.92
C ASP A 212 -9.45 4.66 17.67
N TYR A 213 -8.79 3.99 16.76
CA TYR A 213 -8.57 4.39 15.40
C TYR A 213 -9.54 3.61 14.53
N ILE A 214 -10.65 4.21 14.17
CA ILE A 214 -11.51 3.62 13.15
C ILE A 214 -10.77 3.80 11.84
N PRO A 215 -10.40 2.71 11.15
CA PRO A 215 -10.03 2.82 9.75
C PRO A 215 -11.14 3.63 9.08
N THR A 216 -10.76 4.66 8.38
CA THR A 216 -11.68 5.61 7.75
C THR A 216 -12.61 4.97 6.72
N GLY A 217 -12.71 3.66 6.71
CA GLY A 217 -13.54 2.94 5.77
C GLY A 217 -12.96 3.00 4.34
N ARG A 218 -13.80 2.70 3.37
CA ARG A 218 -13.38 2.79 1.97
C ARG A 218 -13.31 4.24 1.54
N LEU A 219 -12.10 4.68 1.19
CA LEU A 219 -11.90 5.95 0.54
C LEU A 219 -12.27 5.85 -0.95
N GLY A 220 -12.92 6.86 -1.44
CA GLY A 220 -13.14 7.10 -2.85
C GLY A 220 -12.84 8.56 -3.15
N THR A 221 -12.30 8.86 -4.32
CA THR A 221 -12.26 10.24 -4.78
C THR A 221 -13.65 10.67 -5.21
N MET A 222 -13.97 11.96 -5.07
CA MET A 222 -15.24 12.53 -5.59
C MET A 222 -15.41 12.32 -7.11
N PHE A 223 -14.37 11.87 -7.80
CA PHE A 223 -14.33 11.58 -9.25
C PHE A 223 -14.61 10.12 -9.60
N ASP A 224 -15.12 9.33 -8.69
CA ASP A 224 -15.14 7.86 -8.75
C ASP A 224 -16.20 7.25 -9.66
N SER A 225 -16.83 8.01 -10.55
CA SER A 225 -17.68 7.41 -11.61
C SER A 225 -16.90 6.46 -12.55
N GLN A 226 -15.57 6.48 -12.50
CA GLN A 226 -14.71 5.59 -13.30
C GLN A 226 -14.00 4.50 -12.49
N LYS A 227 -13.85 4.63 -11.17
CA LYS A 227 -13.25 3.59 -10.31
C LYS A 227 -14.14 2.37 -10.13
N THR A 228 -15.45 2.51 -10.16
CA THR A 228 -16.41 1.39 -10.08
C THR A 228 -16.21 0.34 -11.17
N GLN A 229 -15.46 0.66 -12.23
CA GLN A 229 -15.07 -0.32 -13.25
C GLN A 229 -13.77 -1.08 -12.92
N PHE A 230 -13.01 -0.70 -11.90
CA PHE A 230 -11.71 -1.29 -11.57
C PHE A 230 -11.68 -2.12 -10.28
N SER A 231 -12.63 -1.96 -9.39
CA SER A 231 -12.85 -2.92 -8.28
C SER A 231 -13.57 -4.18 -8.75
N GLY A 232 -13.84 -4.28 -10.03
CA GLY A 232 -14.39 -5.47 -10.65
C GLY A 232 -13.32 -6.55 -10.69
N THR A 233 -13.43 -7.54 -9.86
CA THR A 233 -13.12 -8.88 -10.29
C THR A 233 -13.67 -9.00 -11.72
N SER A 234 -12.77 -9.16 -12.69
CA SER A 234 -13.13 -9.59 -14.05
C SER A 234 -13.60 -11.05 -13.98
N ALA A 235 -14.75 -11.25 -13.35
CA ALA A 235 -15.56 -12.42 -13.58
C ALA A 235 -16.36 -12.13 -14.83
N GLU A 236 -16.09 -12.86 -15.89
CA GLU A 236 -16.99 -13.00 -17.04
C GLU A 236 -18.44 -13.06 -16.55
N PRO A 237 -19.44 -12.46 -17.26
CA PRO A 237 -20.85 -12.53 -16.87
C PRO A 237 -21.46 -13.89 -17.16
N SER A 238 -20.84 -14.98 -16.72
CA SER A 238 -21.30 -16.34 -17.00
C SER A 238 -21.42 -17.24 -15.77
N GLN A 239 -21.63 -16.64 -14.59
CA GLN A 239 -22.24 -17.40 -13.49
C GLN A 239 -23.37 -16.57 -12.91
N GLN A 240 -24.59 -17.13 -12.97
CA GLN A 240 -25.75 -16.62 -12.24
C GLN A 240 -25.32 -16.38 -10.80
N VAL A 241 -25.13 -15.11 -10.43
CA VAL A 241 -24.89 -14.70 -9.05
C VAL A 241 -26.14 -15.14 -8.27
N ARG A 242 -26.06 -16.25 -7.58
CA ARG A 242 -27.08 -16.59 -6.59
C ARG A 242 -27.15 -15.42 -5.62
N PRO A 243 -28.35 -14.90 -5.30
CA PRO A 243 -28.45 -13.87 -4.27
C PRO A 243 -27.77 -14.42 -3.01
N GLN A 244 -26.65 -13.81 -2.62
CA GLN A 244 -25.98 -14.20 -1.39
C GLN A 244 -26.89 -13.76 -0.24
N LEU A 245 -27.22 -14.68 0.65
CA LEU A 245 -27.92 -14.34 1.88
C LEU A 245 -27.13 -13.29 2.64
N PRO A 246 -27.81 -12.29 3.25
CA PRO A 246 -27.13 -11.33 4.10
C PRO A 246 -26.29 -12.06 5.16
N PHE A 247 -25.01 -11.72 5.26
CA PHE A 247 -24.07 -12.39 6.15
C PHE A 247 -23.07 -11.38 6.69
N ALA A 248 -22.72 -11.49 7.98
CA ALA A 248 -21.74 -10.63 8.62
C ALA A 248 -20.65 -11.44 9.34
N PHE A 249 -19.47 -10.84 9.43
CA PHE A 249 -18.36 -11.32 10.24
C PHE A 249 -17.93 -10.22 11.20
N ALA A 250 -17.82 -10.54 12.49
CA ALA A 250 -17.32 -9.63 13.51
C ALA A 250 -16.28 -10.33 14.39
N GLU A 251 -15.25 -9.61 14.76
CA GLU A 251 -14.32 -9.97 15.82
C GLU A 251 -14.82 -9.39 17.13
N ILE A 252 -14.84 -10.20 18.19
CA ILE A 252 -15.40 -9.83 19.49
C ILE A 252 -14.37 -9.98 20.61
N ASP A 253 -14.41 -9.08 21.59
CA ASP A 253 -13.59 -9.17 22.79
C ASP A 253 -14.05 -10.26 23.77
N HIS A 254 -13.23 -10.49 24.80
CA HIS A 254 -13.54 -11.49 25.82
C HIS A 254 -14.70 -11.08 26.74
N GLU A 255 -15.02 -9.79 26.85
CA GLU A 255 -16.17 -9.35 27.64
C GLU A 255 -17.49 -9.73 26.94
N LEU A 256 -17.61 -9.38 25.65
CA LEU A 256 -18.76 -9.75 24.83
C LEU A 256 -18.88 -11.29 24.72
N ALA A 257 -17.76 -11.98 24.49
CA ALA A 257 -17.74 -13.45 24.44
C ALA A 257 -18.23 -14.08 25.78
N SER A 258 -17.80 -13.56 26.92
CA SER A 258 -18.26 -14.01 28.24
C SER A 258 -19.77 -13.85 28.40
N ARG A 259 -20.33 -12.74 27.95
CA ARG A 259 -21.78 -12.50 27.98
C ARG A 259 -22.56 -13.44 27.06
N LEU A 260 -21.99 -13.70 25.85
CA LEU A 260 -22.60 -14.59 24.87
C LEU A 260 -22.59 -16.07 25.33
N LEU A 261 -21.53 -16.52 25.98
CA LEU A 261 -21.34 -17.93 26.28
C LEU A 261 -21.66 -18.27 27.75
N GLY A 262 -21.83 -17.25 28.60
CA GLY A 262 -22.06 -17.44 30.04
C GLY A 262 -20.82 -18.05 30.74
N VAL A 263 -19.63 -17.70 30.28
CA VAL A 263 -18.34 -18.20 30.79
C VAL A 263 -17.48 -17.04 31.28
N THR A 264 -16.47 -17.35 32.08
CA THR A 264 -15.48 -16.38 32.54
C THR A 264 -14.41 -16.12 31.48
N LYS A 265 -13.65 -15.01 31.61
CA LYS A 265 -12.49 -14.75 30.76
C LYS A 265 -11.42 -15.85 30.86
N ASN A 266 -11.24 -16.48 32.01
CA ASN A 266 -10.32 -17.59 32.17
C ASN A 266 -10.72 -18.80 31.33
N GLU A 267 -12.01 -19.16 31.37
CA GLU A 267 -12.54 -20.25 30.52
C GLU A 267 -12.40 -19.96 29.04
N ILE A 268 -12.48 -18.68 28.62
CA ILE A 268 -12.18 -18.30 27.24
C ILE A 268 -10.70 -18.56 26.91
N ASN A 269 -9.79 -18.19 27.80
CA ASN A 269 -8.33 -18.47 27.61
C ASN A 269 -8.07 -20.00 27.56
N ASP A 270 -8.83 -20.79 28.33
CA ASP A 270 -8.75 -22.24 28.26
C ASP A 270 -9.19 -22.77 26.88
N PHE A 271 -10.21 -22.20 26.25
CA PHE A 271 -10.61 -22.57 24.88
C PHE A 271 -9.44 -22.43 23.90
N PHE A 272 -8.71 -21.31 23.93
CA PHE A 272 -7.53 -21.12 23.09
C PHE A 272 -6.44 -22.16 23.37
N SER A 273 -6.19 -22.44 24.64
CA SER A 273 -5.21 -23.44 25.08
C SER A 273 -5.57 -24.85 24.59
N GLU A 274 -6.85 -25.23 24.67
CA GLU A 274 -7.36 -26.50 24.18
C GLU A 274 -7.17 -26.66 22.67
N VAL A 275 -7.51 -25.61 21.89
CA VAL A 275 -7.35 -25.62 20.43
C VAL A 275 -5.86 -25.71 20.04
N ARG A 276 -4.98 -24.94 20.70
CA ARG A 276 -3.52 -25.00 20.51
C ARG A 276 -2.94 -26.39 20.81
N ALA A 277 -3.53 -27.08 21.78
CA ALA A 277 -3.18 -28.46 22.10
C ALA A 277 -3.79 -29.51 21.14
N GLY A 278 -4.47 -29.06 20.07
CA GLY A 278 -5.07 -29.92 19.07
C GLY A 278 -6.40 -30.57 19.49
N ARG A 279 -6.97 -30.15 20.61
CA ARG A 279 -8.25 -30.70 21.12
C ARG A 279 -9.46 -30.02 20.50
N ASN A 280 -10.55 -30.79 20.35
CA ASN A 280 -11.85 -30.26 19.91
C ASN A 280 -12.56 -29.60 21.07
N LEU A 281 -13.20 -28.48 20.80
CA LEU A 281 -14.16 -27.88 21.73
C LEU A 281 -15.58 -28.38 21.41
N PRO A 282 -16.43 -28.60 22.43
CA PRO A 282 -17.79 -29.08 22.20
C PRO A 282 -18.64 -28.01 21.53
N LEU A 283 -19.37 -28.40 20.49
CA LEU A 283 -20.43 -27.55 19.93
C LEU A 283 -21.55 -27.41 20.95
N LYS A 284 -22.02 -26.18 21.18
CA LYS A 284 -23.07 -25.88 22.14
C LYS A 284 -24.06 -24.85 21.61
N GLU A 285 -25.34 -25.18 21.59
CA GLU A 285 -26.41 -24.25 21.29
C GLU A 285 -26.93 -23.58 22.57
N TYR A 286 -27.33 -22.32 22.46
CA TYR A 286 -27.89 -21.52 23.53
C TYR A 286 -29.31 -21.06 23.13
N PRO A 287 -30.33 -21.89 23.27
CA PRO A 287 -31.67 -21.64 22.74
C PRO A 287 -32.36 -20.41 23.34
N ASP A 288 -32.03 -20.06 24.59
CA ASP A 288 -32.57 -18.88 25.28
C ASP A 288 -31.79 -17.59 25.00
N LEU A 289 -30.72 -17.68 24.21
CA LEU A 289 -29.82 -16.57 23.92
C LEU A 289 -29.92 -16.15 22.44
N VAL A 290 -30.36 -14.94 22.23
CA VAL A 290 -30.42 -14.34 20.88
C VAL A 290 -29.40 -13.20 20.80
N ALA A 291 -28.55 -13.24 19.80
CA ALA A 291 -27.69 -12.10 19.45
C ALA A 291 -28.20 -11.42 18.17
N ARG A 292 -28.08 -10.11 18.13
CA ARG A 292 -28.41 -9.29 16.97
C ARG A 292 -27.29 -8.28 16.72
N LEU A 293 -26.67 -8.37 15.56
CA LEU A 293 -25.74 -7.36 15.05
C LEU A 293 -26.51 -6.39 14.15
N GLU A 294 -26.49 -5.12 14.51
CA GLU A 294 -27.03 -4.01 13.72
C GLU A 294 -25.86 -3.21 13.17
N VAL A 295 -25.77 -3.09 11.86
CA VAL A 295 -24.71 -2.35 11.17
C VAL A 295 -25.31 -1.15 10.45
N GLU A 296 -24.74 0.02 10.68
CA GLU A 296 -25.07 1.25 9.97
C GLU A 296 -23.79 1.82 9.35
N ILE A 297 -23.87 2.14 8.06
CA ILE A 297 -22.78 2.74 7.30
C ILE A 297 -23.07 4.22 7.13
N GLU A 298 -22.12 5.06 7.49
CA GLU A 298 -22.17 6.48 7.24
C GLU A 298 -21.19 6.88 6.15
N THR A 299 -21.57 7.89 5.38
CA THR A 299 -20.73 8.46 4.35
C THR A 299 -20.57 9.95 4.61
N TYR A 300 -19.33 10.41 4.63
CA TYR A 300 -19.01 11.82 4.82
C TYR A 300 -17.89 12.28 3.88
N GLN A 301 -17.77 13.59 3.73
CA GLN A 301 -16.67 14.19 2.97
C GLN A 301 -15.49 14.44 3.90
N SER A 302 -14.30 14.22 3.39
CA SER A 302 -13.04 14.54 4.03
C SER A 302 -12.06 15.10 3.00
N THR A 303 -10.89 15.52 3.44
CA THR A 303 -9.80 15.93 2.55
C THR A 303 -8.50 15.32 3.04
N SER A 304 -7.57 15.11 2.12
CA SER A 304 -6.15 14.91 2.39
C SER A 304 -5.35 15.74 1.40
N ARG A 305 -4.05 15.74 1.45
CA ARG A 305 -3.24 16.62 0.63
C ARG A 305 -2.07 15.90 -0.03
N ASN A 306 -1.90 16.11 -1.34
CA ASN A 306 -0.61 15.88 -1.97
C ASN A 306 0.32 17.06 -1.65
N VAL A 307 1.62 16.79 -1.51
CA VAL A 307 2.64 17.85 -1.56
C VAL A 307 3.24 17.86 -2.96
N VAL A 308 3.23 19.01 -3.61
CA VAL A 308 3.69 19.15 -5.00
C VAL A 308 4.68 20.30 -5.09
N ALA A 309 5.89 19.99 -5.48
CA ALA A 309 6.96 20.95 -5.68
C ALA A 309 7.66 20.70 -7.02
N PHE A 310 8.49 21.64 -7.49
CA PHE A 310 9.31 21.40 -8.67
C PHE A 310 10.66 22.11 -8.61
N VAL A 311 11.59 21.58 -9.38
CA VAL A 311 12.85 22.23 -9.72
C VAL A 311 12.78 22.67 -11.17
N GLU A 312 12.89 23.98 -11.42
CA GLU A 312 12.85 24.52 -12.77
C GLU A 312 14.08 24.08 -13.59
N GLY A 313 13.85 23.60 -14.80
CA GLY A 313 14.88 23.17 -15.72
C GLY A 313 15.88 24.28 -16.09
N SER A 314 17.08 23.88 -16.48
CA SER A 314 18.16 24.82 -16.82
C SER A 314 18.11 25.32 -18.27
N ASP A 315 17.35 24.69 -19.16
CA ASP A 315 17.27 25.02 -20.57
C ASP A 315 16.04 25.92 -20.85
N PRO A 316 16.20 27.07 -21.52
CA PRO A 316 15.08 27.99 -21.77
C PRO A 316 13.93 27.40 -22.59
N GLU A 317 14.21 26.45 -23.50
CA GLU A 317 13.21 25.82 -24.35
C GLU A 317 12.57 24.61 -23.67
N LEU A 318 13.39 23.77 -23.03
CA LEU A 318 12.95 22.51 -22.45
C LEU A 318 12.38 22.63 -21.01
N LYS A 319 12.56 23.75 -20.32
CA LYS A 319 12.07 23.94 -18.94
C LYS A 319 10.53 23.88 -18.79
N ASN A 320 9.79 24.00 -19.90
CA ASN A 320 8.35 23.84 -19.93
C ASN A 320 7.89 22.40 -20.28
N GLU A 321 8.82 21.46 -20.26
CA GLU A 321 8.60 20.02 -20.33
C GLU A 321 9.06 19.39 -19.02
N TYR A 322 8.46 18.27 -18.62
CA TYR A 322 8.57 17.80 -17.25
C TYR A 322 8.93 16.31 -17.16
N VAL A 323 9.68 15.97 -16.12
CA VAL A 323 9.78 14.62 -15.58
C VAL A 323 9.08 14.65 -14.22
N VAL A 324 8.20 13.70 -13.94
CA VAL A 324 7.58 13.55 -12.63
C VAL A 324 8.34 12.48 -11.85
N ILE A 325 8.64 12.74 -10.59
CA ILE A 325 9.05 11.73 -9.62
C ILE A 325 7.98 11.73 -8.55
N CYS A 326 7.40 10.58 -8.24
CA CYS A 326 6.37 10.45 -7.22
C CYS A 326 6.62 9.29 -6.27
N GLY A 327 5.89 9.30 -5.20
CA GLY A 327 5.76 8.25 -4.21
C GLY A 327 4.79 8.70 -3.14
N HIS A 328 4.06 7.77 -2.55
CA HIS A 328 3.10 8.13 -1.51
C HIS A 328 3.79 8.36 -0.16
N HIS A 329 3.15 9.15 0.70
CA HIS A 329 3.64 9.47 2.03
C HIS A 329 2.68 9.05 3.15
N ASP A 330 1.52 8.49 2.78
CA ASP A 330 0.64 7.78 3.68
C ASP A 330 1.14 6.34 3.91
N GLY A 331 0.48 5.62 4.80
CA GLY A 331 0.70 4.21 5.08
C GLY A 331 -0.55 3.58 5.67
N ARG A 332 -0.45 2.36 6.18
CA ARG A 332 -1.57 1.53 6.60
C ARG A 332 -2.22 1.94 7.93
N GLY A 333 -1.57 2.78 8.72
CA GLY A 333 -2.12 3.18 10.01
C GLY A 333 -1.98 2.11 11.08
N ILE A 334 -3.12 1.71 11.64
CA ILE A 334 -3.21 0.65 12.65
C ILE A 334 -4.01 -0.51 12.06
N ASP A 335 -3.46 -1.70 12.13
CA ASP A 335 -4.14 -2.93 11.73
C ASP A 335 -4.02 -3.97 12.85
N ASP A 336 -5.10 -4.69 13.13
CA ASP A 336 -5.16 -5.66 14.23
C ASP A 336 -4.70 -5.13 15.60
N GLY A 337 -4.89 -3.82 15.86
CA GLY A 337 -4.44 -3.15 17.09
C GLY A 337 -2.93 -2.89 17.15
N GLU A 338 -2.19 -3.14 16.08
CA GLU A 338 -0.77 -2.83 15.96
C GLU A 338 -0.52 -1.65 15.03
N ILE A 339 0.36 -0.74 15.46
CA ILE A 339 0.84 0.34 14.59
C ILE A 339 1.74 -0.28 13.52
N ILE A 340 1.42 -0.01 12.25
CA ILE A 340 2.26 -0.33 11.11
C ILE A 340 3.08 0.92 10.78
N PRO A 341 4.37 0.98 11.13
CA PRO A 341 5.15 2.23 11.01
C PRO A 341 5.31 2.71 9.57
N ALA A 342 5.13 1.81 8.58
CA ALA A 342 5.21 2.14 7.16
C ALA A 342 6.55 2.78 6.79
N ALA A 343 7.65 2.18 7.28
CA ALA A 343 8.99 2.72 7.05
C ALA A 343 9.46 2.47 5.61
N ASP A 344 9.33 1.23 5.12
CA ASP A 344 9.60 0.93 3.71
C ASP A 344 8.41 1.30 2.84
N ASP A 345 7.20 1.01 3.30
CA ASP A 345 5.93 1.23 2.61
C ASP A 345 5.10 2.38 3.25
N ASN A 346 5.30 3.68 2.91
CA ASN A 346 6.28 4.13 1.92
C ASN A 346 7.07 5.36 2.44
N GLY A 347 7.58 5.28 3.67
CA GLY A 347 8.50 6.29 4.22
C GLY A 347 9.75 6.44 3.36
N THR A 348 10.26 5.33 2.78
CA THR A 348 11.47 5.37 1.96
C THR A 348 11.28 6.26 0.72
N ALA A 349 10.16 6.18 0.00
CA ALA A 349 9.93 7.06 -1.14
C ALA A 349 9.73 8.53 -0.72
N ALA A 350 8.99 8.76 0.37
CA ALA A 350 8.78 10.12 0.87
C ALA A 350 10.11 10.81 1.15
N VAL A 351 11.06 10.10 1.77
CA VAL A 351 12.40 10.61 2.06
C VAL A 351 13.29 10.68 0.80
N ALA A 352 13.25 9.67 -0.07
CA ALA A 352 13.99 9.71 -1.32
C ALA A 352 13.63 10.93 -2.17
N LEU A 353 12.35 11.30 -2.23
CA LEU A 353 11.89 12.52 -2.92
C LEU A 353 12.52 13.80 -2.32
N MET A 354 12.68 13.87 -0.98
CA MET A 354 13.34 14.99 -0.33
C MET A 354 14.80 15.09 -0.77
N GLU A 355 15.55 14.01 -0.67
CA GLU A 355 16.97 13.98 -1.04
C GLU A 355 17.21 14.23 -2.54
N ILE A 356 16.35 13.66 -3.40
CA ILE A 356 16.39 13.92 -4.85
C ILE A 356 16.08 15.39 -5.12
N GLY A 357 15.13 15.99 -4.42
CA GLY A 357 14.81 17.42 -4.54
C GLY A 357 16.01 18.31 -4.23
N GLN A 358 16.72 18.04 -3.14
CA GLN A 358 17.94 18.75 -2.77
C GLN A 358 19.06 18.54 -3.80
N ALA A 359 19.23 17.32 -4.30
CA ALA A 359 20.21 17.02 -5.34
C ALA A 359 19.92 17.79 -6.65
N LEU A 360 18.66 17.86 -7.05
CA LEU A 360 18.23 18.61 -8.25
C LEU A 360 18.42 20.13 -8.11
N LEU A 361 18.31 20.70 -6.90
CA LEU A 361 18.64 22.11 -6.67
C LEU A 361 20.14 22.41 -6.88
N ASN A 362 20.99 21.44 -6.56
CA ASN A 362 22.43 21.55 -6.74
C ASN A 362 22.88 21.29 -8.19
N GLU A 363 22.12 20.50 -8.95
CA GLU A 363 22.41 20.16 -10.34
C GLU A 363 21.11 19.92 -11.11
N ARG A 364 20.69 20.91 -11.89
CA ARG A 364 19.41 20.90 -12.61
C ARG A 364 19.53 20.27 -14.00
N PRO A 365 18.64 19.36 -14.38
CA PRO A 365 18.54 18.92 -15.77
C PRO A 365 17.98 20.03 -16.67
N LYS A 366 17.93 19.80 -17.98
CA LYS A 366 17.37 20.74 -18.95
C LYS A 366 15.86 20.93 -18.76
N ARG A 367 15.11 19.83 -18.57
CA ARG A 367 13.67 19.83 -18.25
C ARG A 367 13.43 20.11 -16.78
N SER A 368 12.28 20.66 -16.47
CA SER A 368 11.83 20.76 -15.10
C SER A 368 11.50 19.38 -14.51
N VAL A 369 11.71 19.22 -13.20
CA VAL A 369 11.36 17.99 -12.48
C VAL A 369 10.32 18.32 -11.43
N ILE A 370 9.18 17.65 -11.53
CA ILE A 370 8.11 17.71 -10.54
C ILE A 370 8.35 16.63 -9.50
N LEU A 371 8.23 17.00 -8.23
CA LEU A 371 8.30 16.12 -7.07
C LEU A 371 6.91 16.06 -6.46
N ALA A 372 6.29 14.89 -6.43
CA ALA A 372 4.93 14.70 -5.96
C ALA A 372 4.89 13.63 -4.86
N TRP A 373 4.71 14.08 -3.61
CA TRP A 373 4.35 13.22 -2.49
C TRP A 373 2.83 13.07 -2.52
N VAL A 374 2.35 11.91 -2.90
CA VAL A 374 0.90 11.68 -3.07
C VAL A 374 0.31 11.00 -1.85
N THR A 375 -0.98 11.23 -1.61
CA THR A 375 -1.73 10.69 -0.47
C THR A 375 -2.69 9.60 -0.90
N GLY A 376 -3.06 8.70 0.02
CA GLY A 376 -4.14 7.73 -0.20
C GLY A 376 -3.82 6.67 -1.24
N GLU A 377 -2.56 6.30 -1.39
CA GLU A 377 -2.14 5.17 -2.22
C GLU A 377 -2.73 3.88 -1.65
N GLU A 378 -2.55 3.65 -0.36
CA GLU A 378 -3.00 2.48 0.40
C GLU A 378 -4.52 2.23 0.33
N GLN A 379 -5.26 3.27 0.00
CA GLN A 379 -6.70 3.25 -0.19
C GLN A 379 -7.09 3.32 -1.68
N GLY A 380 -6.14 3.05 -2.58
CA GLY A 380 -6.35 2.96 -4.03
C GLY A 380 -5.85 4.15 -4.83
N MET A 381 -4.64 4.63 -4.54
CA MET A 381 -3.93 5.65 -5.33
C MET A 381 -4.73 6.96 -5.50
N ASN A 382 -5.44 7.38 -4.45
CA ASN A 382 -6.36 8.52 -4.53
C ASN A 382 -5.64 9.81 -4.92
N GLY A 383 -4.46 10.06 -4.33
CA GLY A 383 -3.67 11.26 -4.56
C GLY A 383 -3.09 11.33 -5.96
N SER A 384 -2.50 10.26 -6.47
CA SER A 384 -1.93 10.23 -7.82
C SER A 384 -3.00 10.27 -8.91
N HIS A 385 -4.15 9.60 -8.69
CA HIS A 385 -5.32 9.77 -9.56
C HIS A 385 -5.80 11.22 -9.58
N TYR A 386 -5.91 11.86 -8.41
CA TYR A 386 -6.30 13.26 -8.34
C TYR A 386 -5.27 14.16 -9.00
N PHE A 387 -3.97 13.95 -8.74
CA PHE A 387 -2.88 14.73 -9.31
C PHE A 387 -2.93 14.73 -10.84
N ILE A 388 -2.99 13.57 -11.48
CA ILE A 388 -2.92 13.50 -12.95
C ILE A 388 -4.20 14.03 -13.62
N ASN A 389 -5.38 13.86 -12.99
CA ASN A 389 -6.64 14.41 -13.49
C ASN A 389 -6.73 15.94 -13.31
N ASN A 390 -6.02 16.49 -12.32
CA ASN A 390 -5.97 17.93 -12.00
C ASN A 390 -4.53 18.45 -12.10
N CYS A 391 -3.79 17.96 -13.09
CA CYS A 391 -2.38 18.25 -13.23
C CYS A 391 -2.16 19.76 -13.43
N PRO A 392 -1.28 20.41 -12.66
CA PRO A 392 -1.03 21.85 -12.76
C PRO A 392 -0.27 22.25 -14.04
N VAL A 393 0.25 21.26 -14.78
CA VAL A 393 0.94 21.45 -16.07
C VAL A 393 0.24 20.65 -17.17
N PRO A 394 0.43 21.01 -18.45
CA PRO A 394 -0.10 20.22 -19.56
C PRO A 394 0.47 18.79 -19.55
N VAL A 395 -0.42 17.81 -19.49
CA VAL A 395 -0.06 16.37 -19.37
C VAL A 395 0.80 15.91 -20.56
N GLU A 396 0.54 16.43 -21.75
CA GLU A 396 1.29 16.17 -22.98
C GLU A 396 2.75 16.64 -22.92
N LYS A 397 3.09 17.50 -21.96
CA LYS A 397 4.45 17.97 -21.70
C LYS A 397 5.22 17.11 -20.69
N ILE A 398 4.61 16.09 -20.13
CA ILE A 398 5.26 15.17 -19.20
C ILE A 398 5.97 14.07 -19.99
N SER A 399 7.29 14.00 -19.87
CA SER A 399 8.13 13.00 -20.56
C SER A 399 7.97 11.61 -19.96
N ALA A 400 8.05 11.52 -18.63
CA ALA A 400 7.97 10.27 -17.87
C ALA A 400 7.49 10.52 -16.44
N CYS A 401 7.00 9.44 -15.79
CA CYS A 401 6.82 9.36 -14.35
C CYS A 401 7.73 8.26 -13.77
N LEU A 402 8.50 8.62 -12.76
CA LEU A 402 9.38 7.76 -11.98
C LEU A 402 8.76 7.59 -10.60
N ASP A 403 8.06 6.50 -10.38
CA ASP A 403 7.40 6.19 -9.13
C ASP A 403 8.31 5.39 -8.21
N MET A 404 8.31 5.70 -6.95
CA MET A 404 9.06 5.03 -5.91
C MET A 404 8.11 4.48 -4.86
N ASP A 405 8.23 3.17 -4.61
CA ASP A 405 7.44 2.55 -3.57
C ASP A 405 8.17 1.32 -3.05
N MET A 406 8.55 1.36 -1.76
CA MET A 406 9.40 0.38 -1.08
C MET A 406 10.81 0.26 -1.71
N LEU A 407 11.79 0.95 -1.15
CA LEU A 407 13.15 1.00 -1.69
C LEU A 407 14.21 0.34 -0.80
N GLY A 408 13.88 -0.02 0.44
CA GLY A 408 14.85 -0.31 1.48
C GLY A 408 14.96 -1.77 1.95
N ARG A 409 14.38 -2.75 1.24
CA ARG A 409 14.34 -4.15 1.73
C ARG A 409 14.82 -5.16 0.68
N ASN A 410 14.89 -6.43 1.06
CA ASN A 410 15.32 -7.54 0.21
C ASN A 410 16.76 -7.45 -0.29
N ASN A 411 17.08 -8.09 -1.43
CA ASN A 411 18.42 -8.14 -1.98
C ASN A 411 18.98 -6.72 -2.24
N PRO A 412 20.13 -6.34 -1.64
CA PRO A 412 20.69 -4.99 -1.75
C PRO A 412 21.12 -4.61 -3.18
N ASP A 413 21.34 -5.58 -4.05
CA ASP A 413 21.83 -5.37 -5.40
C ASP A 413 20.78 -5.59 -6.48
N SER A 414 19.48 -5.58 -6.14
CA SER A 414 18.41 -5.75 -7.12
C SER A 414 17.19 -4.89 -6.84
N LEU A 415 16.48 -4.51 -7.91
CA LEU A 415 15.16 -3.88 -7.89
C LEU A 415 14.25 -4.51 -8.93
N PHE A 416 12.95 -4.47 -8.69
CA PHE A 416 11.96 -4.66 -9.72
C PHE A 416 11.72 -3.33 -10.43
N LEU A 417 11.70 -3.37 -11.77
CA LEU A 417 11.25 -2.25 -12.60
C LEU A 417 9.89 -2.62 -13.17
N VAL A 418 8.83 -2.02 -12.63
CA VAL A 418 7.46 -2.35 -13.03
C VAL A 418 6.97 -1.32 -14.02
N GLY A 419 6.72 -1.73 -15.26
CA GLY A 419 6.16 -0.89 -16.31
C GLY A 419 7.14 -0.09 -17.15
N SER A 420 8.45 -0.15 -16.87
CA SER A 420 9.48 0.64 -17.61
C SER A 420 9.52 0.34 -19.10
N ASP A 421 9.09 -0.84 -19.51
CA ASP A 421 9.17 -1.37 -20.88
C ASP A 421 7.81 -1.42 -21.60
N LEU A 422 6.75 -0.82 -21.02
CA LEU A 422 5.39 -0.98 -21.54
C LEU A 422 4.99 0.03 -22.61
N LEU A 423 5.36 1.30 -22.44
CA LEU A 423 4.98 2.39 -23.34
C LEU A 423 6.14 2.95 -24.15
N SER A 424 7.38 2.87 -23.64
CA SER A 424 8.55 3.46 -24.24
C SER A 424 9.77 2.56 -24.12
N SER A 425 10.44 2.28 -25.24
CA SER A 425 11.72 1.58 -25.24
C SER A 425 12.85 2.43 -24.65
N GLU A 426 12.70 3.76 -24.68
CA GLU A 426 13.73 4.71 -24.21
C GLU A 426 13.76 4.82 -22.68
N LEU A 427 12.64 4.56 -21.97
CA LEU A 427 12.57 4.66 -20.50
C LEU A 427 13.48 3.61 -19.83
N ASP A 428 13.27 2.35 -20.15
CA ASP A 428 14.11 1.26 -19.63
C ASP A 428 15.57 1.41 -20.05
N GLY A 429 15.81 1.83 -21.30
CA GLY A 429 17.14 2.13 -21.82
C GLY A 429 17.88 3.21 -21.03
N ALA A 430 17.20 4.28 -20.62
CA ALA A 430 17.76 5.35 -19.80
C ALA A 430 18.18 4.85 -18.42
N ILE A 431 17.32 4.07 -17.76
CA ILE A 431 17.58 3.49 -16.43
C ILE A 431 18.79 2.54 -16.49
N ARG A 432 18.83 1.63 -17.47
CA ARG A 432 19.97 0.72 -17.68
C ARG A 432 21.28 1.47 -17.96
N LYS A 433 21.20 2.52 -18.77
CA LYS A 433 22.35 3.36 -19.12
C LYS A 433 22.98 4.00 -17.90
N VAL A 434 22.18 4.64 -17.03
CA VAL A 434 22.71 5.28 -15.82
C VAL A 434 23.21 4.27 -14.81
N ASN A 435 22.51 3.14 -14.62
CA ASN A 435 22.95 2.05 -13.76
C ASN A 435 24.37 1.57 -14.13
N LYS A 436 24.60 1.38 -15.44
CA LYS A 436 25.90 0.98 -15.97
C LYS A 436 26.95 2.09 -15.84
N ASN A 437 26.62 3.31 -16.32
CA ASN A 437 27.60 4.40 -16.44
C ASN A 437 28.09 4.92 -15.08
N TYR A 438 27.23 4.83 -14.05
CA TYR A 438 27.58 5.25 -12.69
C TYR A 438 28.01 4.10 -11.80
N GLY A 439 28.12 2.88 -12.33
CA GLY A 439 28.62 1.71 -11.60
C GLY A 439 27.73 1.31 -10.41
N LEU A 440 26.41 1.57 -10.48
CA LEU A 440 25.49 1.18 -9.42
C LEU A 440 25.34 -0.34 -9.36
N ASN A 441 25.49 -1.03 -10.50
CA ASN A 441 25.46 -2.49 -10.62
C ASN A 441 24.22 -3.14 -9.99
N MET A 442 23.05 -2.49 -10.11
CA MET A 442 21.79 -3.06 -9.69
C MET A 442 21.29 -4.06 -10.74
N GLY A 443 20.90 -5.25 -10.30
CA GLY A 443 20.14 -6.20 -11.11
C GLY A 443 18.68 -5.76 -11.22
N PHE A 444 18.07 -5.93 -12.41
CA PHE A 444 16.67 -5.58 -12.62
C PHE A 444 15.83 -6.82 -12.91
N ASP A 445 14.69 -6.92 -12.23
CA ASP A 445 13.69 -7.96 -12.42
C ASP A 445 12.38 -7.33 -12.95
N TYR A 446 11.77 -7.94 -13.98
CA TYR A 446 10.59 -7.41 -14.68
C TYR A 446 9.35 -8.28 -14.48
N ARG A 447 9.40 -9.31 -13.60
CA ARG A 447 8.29 -10.26 -13.43
C ARG A 447 6.97 -9.59 -13.09
N TYR A 448 7.00 -8.48 -12.38
CA TYR A 448 5.83 -7.71 -11.99
C TYR A 448 5.30 -6.75 -13.07
N SER A 449 6.05 -6.55 -14.15
CA SER A 449 5.53 -5.88 -15.36
C SER A 449 4.54 -6.77 -16.14
N ASN A 450 4.42 -8.06 -15.77
CA ASN A 450 3.44 -8.96 -16.38
C ASN A 450 2.01 -8.56 -15.99
N LEU A 451 1.24 -8.07 -16.96
CA LEU A 451 -0.14 -7.62 -16.80
C LEU A 451 -1.09 -8.74 -16.34
N THR A 452 -0.73 -10.02 -16.62
CA THR A 452 -1.52 -11.20 -16.23
C THR A 452 -1.05 -11.83 -14.93
N HIS A 453 -0.13 -11.18 -14.18
CA HIS A 453 0.32 -11.68 -12.90
C HIS A 453 -0.87 -11.91 -11.95
N PRO A 454 -1.00 -13.07 -11.26
CA PRO A 454 -2.19 -13.39 -10.45
C PRO A 454 -2.52 -12.35 -9.38
N GLN A 455 -1.50 -11.70 -8.80
CA GLN A 455 -1.66 -10.63 -7.80
C GLN A 455 -1.86 -9.24 -8.41
N ARG A 456 -1.88 -9.12 -9.76
CA ARG A 456 -2.07 -7.87 -10.49
C ARG A 456 -1.12 -6.74 -10.02
N VAL A 457 0.12 -7.08 -9.69
CA VAL A 457 1.11 -6.16 -9.09
C VAL A 457 1.30 -4.90 -9.93
N TYR A 458 1.33 -5.03 -11.24
CA TYR A 458 1.45 -3.90 -12.18
C TYR A 458 0.47 -2.74 -11.91
N PHE A 459 -0.70 -2.99 -11.34
CA PHE A 459 -1.77 -2.03 -11.14
C PHE A 459 -1.84 -1.46 -9.71
N ARG A 460 -0.79 -1.66 -8.89
CA ARG A 460 -0.86 -1.49 -7.45
C ARG A 460 -0.02 -0.34 -6.89
N SER A 461 0.57 0.54 -7.72
CA SER A 461 1.27 1.72 -7.23
C SER A 461 1.06 2.94 -8.14
N ASP A 462 1.56 4.09 -7.72
CA ASP A 462 1.27 5.43 -8.23
C ASP A 462 1.74 5.70 -9.68
N HIS A 463 2.57 4.83 -10.27
CA HIS A 463 2.91 4.89 -11.70
C HIS A 463 1.69 4.62 -12.60
N TYR A 464 0.74 3.79 -12.13
CA TYR A 464 -0.37 3.32 -12.96
C TYR A 464 -1.33 4.43 -13.40
N PRO A 465 -1.77 5.39 -12.56
CA PRO A 465 -2.54 6.54 -13.00
C PRO A 465 -1.91 7.31 -14.17
N PHE A 466 -0.59 7.47 -14.18
CA PHE A 466 0.12 8.15 -15.27
C PHE A 466 0.13 7.35 -16.56
N ILE A 467 0.31 6.03 -16.47
CA ILE A 467 0.24 5.13 -17.65
C ILE A 467 -1.11 5.27 -18.35
N ARG A 468 -2.20 5.43 -17.60
CA ARG A 468 -3.55 5.63 -18.16
C ARG A 468 -3.69 6.92 -18.97
N PHE A 469 -2.79 7.87 -18.78
CA PHE A 469 -2.69 9.09 -19.58
C PHE A 469 -1.63 9.00 -20.68
N GLY A 470 -1.12 7.81 -20.99
CA GLY A 470 -0.12 7.58 -22.03
C GLY A 470 1.26 8.12 -21.66
N ILE A 471 1.55 8.32 -20.37
CA ILE A 471 2.87 8.75 -19.89
C ILE A 471 3.71 7.51 -19.60
N PRO A 472 4.88 7.35 -20.25
CA PRO A 472 5.83 6.29 -19.89
C PRO A 472 6.17 6.36 -18.39
N SER A 473 5.89 5.30 -17.65
CA SER A 473 6.05 5.30 -16.21
C SER A 473 6.69 4.01 -15.71
N VAL A 474 7.42 4.09 -14.62
CA VAL A 474 8.06 2.96 -13.96
C VAL A 474 7.88 3.07 -12.47
N TRP A 475 7.61 1.94 -11.81
CA TRP A 475 7.68 1.79 -10.38
C TRP A 475 9.00 1.10 -10.01
N PHE A 476 9.84 1.80 -9.25
CA PHE A 476 11.05 1.25 -8.63
C PHE A 476 10.65 0.58 -7.32
N PHE A 477 10.84 -0.71 -7.23
CA PHE A 477 10.29 -1.55 -6.17
C PHE A 477 11.33 -2.55 -5.65
N CYS A 478 11.46 -2.68 -4.34
CA CYS A 478 12.37 -3.67 -3.75
C CYS A 478 11.78 -5.09 -3.66
N GLY A 479 10.48 -5.25 -3.91
CA GLY A 479 9.77 -6.52 -3.74
C GLY A 479 9.07 -6.65 -2.38
N PHE A 480 8.05 -7.49 -2.31
CA PHE A 480 7.35 -7.81 -1.07
C PHE A 480 8.25 -8.56 -0.09
N THR A 481 8.04 -8.33 1.19
CA THR A 481 8.71 -9.00 2.31
C THR A 481 7.68 -9.65 3.24
N ASP A 482 8.12 -10.49 4.16
CA ASP A 482 7.27 -11.02 5.24
C ASP A 482 6.85 -9.92 6.26
N ASP A 483 7.47 -8.75 6.18
CA ASP A 483 7.18 -7.60 7.03
C ASP A 483 6.19 -6.61 6.38
N TYR A 484 5.90 -6.79 5.09
CA TYR A 484 4.97 -5.95 4.33
C TYR A 484 3.60 -5.89 5.01
N HIS A 485 3.10 -4.68 5.25
CA HIS A 485 1.85 -4.41 5.97
C HIS A 485 1.80 -5.02 7.38
N THR A 486 2.93 -5.04 8.10
CA THR A 486 3.00 -5.47 9.49
C THR A 486 3.74 -4.45 10.36
N TYR A 487 3.64 -4.60 11.68
CA TYR A 487 4.37 -3.77 12.65
C TYR A 487 5.89 -3.85 12.50
N ARG A 488 6.41 -4.81 11.73
CA ARG A 488 7.84 -4.99 11.45
C ARG A 488 8.33 -4.17 10.25
N ASP A 489 7.43 -3.48 9.54
CA ASP A 489 7.85 -2.47 8.56
C ASP A 489 8.31 -1.20 9.30
N ALA A 490 9.46 -1.31 9.93
CA ALA A 490 10.03 -0.34 10.85
C ALA A 490 11.43 0.10 10.41
N VAL A 491 11.85 1.28 10.86
CA VAL A 491 13.08 1.96 10.43
C VAL A 491 14.35 1.16 10.72
N GLU A 492 14.35 0.37 11.78
CA GLU A 492 15.46 -0.52 12.16
C GLU A 492 15.69 -1.67 11.20
N ASN A 493 14.70 -2.01 10.37
CA ASN A 493 14.76 -3.10 9.41
C ASN A 493 15.14 -2.64 7.99
N ILE A 494 15.37 -1.35 7.78
CA ILE A 494 15.74 -0.78 6.47
C ILE A 494 17.22 -1.03 6.16
N ASP A 495 17.50 -1.57 4.97
CA ASP A 495 18.85 -1.58 4.39
C ASP A 495 19.16 -0.21 3.77
N TYR A 496 19.76 0.67 4.55
CA TYR A 496 20.07 2.04 4.13
C TYR A 496 21.08 2.10 2.98
N LYS A 497 21.93 1.10 2.80
CA LYS A 497 22.86 1.03 1.65
C LYS A 497 22.10 0.79 0.35
N LYS A 498 21.14 -0.15 0.38
CA LYS A 498 20.22 -0.38 -0.74
C LYS A 498 19.37 0.86 -0.99
N PHE A 499 18.77 1.42 0.05
CA PHE A 499 17.95 2.61 -0.02
C PHE A 499 18.70 3.77 -0.69
N LEU A 500 19.94 4.05 -0.26
CA LEU A 500 20.82 5.05 -0.88
C LEU A 500 21.06 4.76 -2.36
N LYS A 501 21.32 3.50 -2.70
CA LYS A 501 21.64 3.08 -4.06
C LYS A 501 20.43 3.23 -5.00
N ALA A 502 19.24 2.84 -4.52
CA ALA A 502 17.98 3.00 -5.23
C ALA A 502 17.64 4.49 -5.43
N THR A 503 17.74 5.31 -4.39
CA THR A 503 17.51 6.77 -4.49
C THR A 503 18.44 7.42 -5.52
N LYS A 504 19.72 7.06 -5.52
CA LYS A 504 20.69 7.53 -6.53
C LYS A 504 20.33 7.09 -7.94
N LEU A 505 19.82 5.87 -8.12
CA LEU A 505 19.39 5.38 -9.42
C LEU A 505 18.22 6.21 -9.96
N VAL A 506 17.21 6.53 -9.13
CA VAL A 506 16.06 7.34 -9.54
C VAL A 506 16.50 8.77 -9.88
N TYR A 507 17.33 9.41 -9.04
CA TYR A 507 17.90 10.73 -9.35
C TYR A 507 18.60 10.75 -10.70
N LEU A 508 19.51 9.80 -10.94
CA LEU A 508 20.26 9.71 -12.19
C LEU A 508 19.37 9.43 -13.41
N SER A 509 18.32 8.62 -13.22
CA SER A 509 17.33 8.36 -14.27
C SER A 509 16.55 9.63 -14.63
N ALA A 510 16.15 10.42 -13.65
CA ALA A 510 15.51 11.72 -13.86
C ALA A 510 16.44 12.71 -14.58
N MET A 511 17.72 12.75 -14.20
CA MET A 511 18.74 13.58 -14.86
C MET A 511 18.95 13.16 -16.31
N GLU A 512 19.05 11.86 -16.60
CA GLU A 512 19.22 11.34 -17.96
C GLU A 512 18.03 11.72 -18.84
N ILE A 513 16.79 11.42 -18.40
CA ILE A 513 15.55 11.71 -19.13
C ILE A 513 15.35 13.23 -19.26
N GLY A 514 15.61 13.98 -18.20
CA GLY A 514 15.49 15.43 -18.18
C GLY A 514 16.46 16.14 -19.13
N ASN A 515 17.57 15.49 -19.51
CA ASN A 515 18.58 16.03 -20.45
C ASN A 515 18.41 15.55 -21.90
N MET A 516 17.48 14.64 -22.19
CA MET A 516 17.22 14.17 -23.56
C MET A 516 16.71 15.32 -24.45
N LYS A 517 16.98 15.24 -25.75
CA LYS A 517 16.53 16.25 -26.70
C LYS A 517 15.02 16.30 -26.85
N ASN A 518 14.38 15.14 -26.93
CA ASN A 518 12.94 14.98 -27.14
C ASN A 518 12.28 14.33 -25.92
N LEU A 519 10.96 14.46 -25.81
CA LEU A 519 10.16 13.60 -24.91
C LEU A 519 10.35 12.13 -25.29
N LEU A 520 10.27 11.22 -24.30
CA LEU A 520 10.36 9.79 -24.56
C LEU A 520 9.33 9.36 -25.60
N LYS A 521 9.74 8.49 -26.53
CA LYS A 521 8.85 7.96 -27.56
C LYS A 521 7.79 7.04 -26.99
N LEU A 522 6.61 7.03 -27.62
CA LEU A 522 5.56 6.04 -27.39
C LEU A 522 5.64 5.02 -28.52
N ASP A 523 6.54 4.03 -28.38
CA ASP A 523 6.91 3.14 -29.47
C ASP A 523 6.73 1.63 -29.16
N VAL A 524 6.21 1.31 -27.97
CA VAL A 524 6.05 -0.10 -27.55
C VAL A 524 4.60 -0.55 -27.67
N ASN A 525 3.64 0.25 -27.19
CA ASN A 525 2.23 -0.11 -27.24
C ASN A 525 1.52 0.62 -28.39
N PRO A 526 1.07 -0.09 -29.44
CA PRO A 526 0.43 0.55 -30.60
C PRO A 526 -0.93 1.18 -30.28
N ALA A 527 -1.57 0.82 -29.18
CA ALA A 527 -2.82 1.45 -28.76
C ALA A 527 -2.60 2.81 -28.06
N VAL A 528 -1.34 3.15 -27.75
CA VAL A 528 -0.97 4.39 -27.06
C VAL A 528 -0.16 5.27 -27.99
N THR A 529 -0.84 6.21 -28.67
CA THR A 529 -0.23 7.04 -29.71
C THR A 529 0.07 8.48 -29.25
N SER A 530 -0.46 8.89 -28.11
CA SER A 530 -0.28 10.23 -27.57
C SER A 530 -0.40 10.26 -26.05
N ARG A 531 0.17 11.29 -25.42
CA ARG A 531 -0.06 11.67 -24.04
C ARG A 531 -1.29 12.54 -23.94
N GLY A 532 -2.02 12.49 -22.84
CA GLY A 532 -3.15 13.35 -22.59
C GLY A 532 -4.34 12.67 -21.92
N PRO A 533 -5.46 13.38 -21.71
CA PRO A 533 -6.61 12.92 -20.92
C PRO A 533 -7.44 11.81 -21.58
N GLN A 534 -6.86 11.00 -22.42
CA GLN A 534 -7.54 9.90 -23.14
C GLN A 534 -7.97 8.76 -22.23
N ASN A 535 -7.58 8.78 -20.97
CA ASN A 535 -7.90 7.79 -19.94
C ASN A 535 -7.95 6.35 -20.49
N LEU A 536 -6.78 5.85 -20.91
CA LEU A 536 -6.65 4.54 -21.56
C LEU A 536 -7.32 3.47 -20.71
N LYS A 537 -8.19 2.68 -21.34
CA LYS A 537 -8.80 1.52 -20.68
C LYS A 537 -7.71 0.48 -20.37
N GLU A 538 -7.88 -0.25 -19.29
CA GLU A 538 -6.97 -1.35 -18.94
C GLU A 538 -6.80 -2.33 -20.11
N THR A 539 -7.90 -2.64 -20.81
CA THR A 539 -7.88 -3.51 -22.01
C THR A 539 -6.95 -3.01 -23.11
N SER A 540 -6.73 -1.69 -23.24
CA SER A 540 -5.79 -1.14 -24.22
C SER A 540 -4.33 -1.45 -23.88
N LEU A 541 -4.01 -1.69 -22.60
CA LEU A 541 -2.66 -2.05 -22.18
C LEU A 541 -2.29 -3.48 -22.60
N PHE A 542 -3.28 -4.37 -22.69
CA PHE A 542 -3.07 -5.77 -23.14
C PHE A 542 -2.84 -5.92 -24.64
N MET A 543 -3.00 -4.86 -25.42
CA MET A 543 -2.77 -4.90 -26.88
C MET A 543 -1.29 -4.75 -27.26
N ALA A 544 -0.41 -4.64 -26.28
CA ALA A 544 1.02 -4.37 -26.49
C ALA A 544 1.86 -5.59 -26.90
N LYS A 545 1.31 -6.79 -27.02
CA LYS A 545 2.10 -8.00 -27.37
C LYS A 545 1.35 -8.89 -28.32
#